data_f5f4d8af0e21160cce3febd19491d181
#
_entry.id   f5f4d8af0e21160cce3febd19491d181
#
_cell.length_a   1.000
_cell.length_b   1.000
_cell.length_c   1.000
_cell.angle_alpha   90.00
_cell.angle_beta   90.00
_cell.angle_gamma   90.00
#
_symmetry.space_group_name_H-M   'P 1'
#
loop_
_entity.id
_entity.type
_entity.pdbx_description
1 polymer ?
#
loop_
_entity_poly.entity_id
_entity_poly.type
_entity_poly.pdbx_seq_one_letter_code
_entity_poly.pdbx_strand_id
1 'polypeptide(L)'
;MKYKPADKRYEKMKYNRCGRSGLLLPAVSLGLWHNFGDVDDFETGRAIVRRAFDLGVTHFDLANNYGPPPGSAEEHFGKILKHDLAPYRDELIISTKAGYLMWPGPYGEWGTRKDRKSVV
;
A
#
# COMPACT_ATOMS: atom_id res chain seq x y z
N MET A 1 -20.47 10.03 -1.41
CA MET A 1 -20.58 9.58 -0.01
C MET A 1 -19.25 9.19 0.56
N LYS A 2 -19.07 9.45 1.83
CA LYS A 2 -17.86 9.05 2.53
C LYS A 2 -17.80 7.52 2.67
N TYR A 3 -16.63 6.93 2.41
CA TYR A 3 -16.44 5.49 2.57
C TYR A 3 -16.59 5.09 4.05
N LYS A 4 -17.36 4.04 4.28
CA LYS A 4 -17.48 3.40 5.59
C LYS A 4 -17.13 1.93 5.44
N PRO A 5 -16.06 1.45 6.11
CA PRO A 5 -15.70 0.05 6.01
C PRO A 5 -16.73 -0.87 6.67
N ALA A 6 -16.76 -2.12 6.24
CA ALA A 6 -17.66 -3.11 6.80
C ALA A 6 -17.40 -3.29 8.30
N ASP A 7 -18.47 -3.26 9.11
CA ASP A 7 -18.33 -3.45 10.56
C ASP A 7 -17.77 -4.82 10.93
N LYS A 8 -18.08 -5.83 10.12
CA LYS A 8 -17.67 -7.22 10.37
C LYS A 8 -16.41 -7.63 9.65
N ARG A 9 -15.58 -6.67 9.20
CA ARG A 9 -14.39 -6.94 8.38
C ARG A 9 -13.37 -7.87 9.04
N TYR A 10 -13.35 -7.93 10.36
CA TYR A 10 -12.39 -8.76 11.09
C TYR A 10 -12.89 -10.16 11.46
N GLU A 11 -14.14 -10.48 11.14
CA GLU A 11 -14.73 -11.74 11.61
C GLU A 11 -14.19 -12.98 10.92
N LYS A 12 -13.86 -12.89 9.62
CA LYS A 12 -13.47 -14.06 8.82
C LYS A 12 -11.98 -14.14 8.51
N MET A 13 -11.26 -13.01 8.60
CA MET A 13 -9.84 -13.00 8.31
C MET A 13 -9.04 -13.57 9.48
N LYS A 14 -8.11 -14.48 9.16
CA LYS A 14 -7.18 -14.98 10.17
C LYS A 14 -5.99 -14.02 10.27
N TYR A 15 -5.61 -13.68 11.51
CA TYR A 15 -4.44 -12.84 11.80
C TYR A 15 -3.42 -13.67 12.56
N ASN A 16 -2.16 -13.61 12.11
CA ASN A 16 -1.06 -14.37 12.70
C ASN A 16 0.00 -13.39 13.22
N ARG A 17 0.62 -13.74 14.34
CA ARG A 17 1.73 -12.94 14.85
C ARG A 17 2.94 -13.02 13.93
N CYS A 18 3.57 -11.88 13.70
CA CYS A 18 4.81 -11.78 12.96
C CYS A 18 5.97 -11.86 13.95
N GLY A 19 6.37 -13.08 14.31
CA GLY A 19 7.44 -13.30 15.27
C GLY A 19 7.19 -12.61 16.61
N ARG A 20 8.17 -11.84 17.07
CA ARG A 20 8.10 -11.10 18.33
C ARG A 20 7.87 -9.59 18.14
N SER A 21 7.52 -9.18 16.92
CA SER A 21 7.39 -7.77 16.58
C SER A 21 6.16 -7.09 17.20
N GLY A 22 5.20 -7.86 17.69
CA GLY A 22 3.91 -7.32 18.14
C GLY A 22 2.90 -7.13 17.01
N LEU A 23 3.32 -7.32 15.77
CA LEU A 23 2.41 -7.20 14.63
C LEU A 23 1.55 -8.45 14.47
N LEU A 24 0.29 -8.21 14.10
CA LEU A 24 -0.64 -9.26 13.68
C LEU A 24 -0.91 -9.04 12.19
N LEU A 25 -0.43 -9.95 11.37
CA LEU A 25 -0.57 -9.85 9.92
C LEU A 25 -1.78 -10.66 9.44
N PRO A 26 -2.57 -10.13 8.51
CA PRO A 26 -3.66 -10.91 7.92
C PRO A 26 -3.08 -12.07 7.10
N ALA A 27 -3.85 -13.15 6.99
CA ALA A 27 -3.45 -14.30 6.19
C ALA A 27 -3.27 -13.94 4.71
N VAL A 28 -3.96 -12.88 4.25
CA VAL A 28 -3.87 -12.36 2.89
C VAL A 28 -3.51 -10.89 2.96
N SER A 29 -2.53 -10.47 2.16
CA SER A 29 -2.12 -9.07 2.00
C SER A 29 -2.41 -8.61 0.58
N LEU A 30 -2.59 -7.31 0.38
CA LEU A 30 -2.76 -6.74 -0.94
C LEU A 30 -1.44 -6.11 -1.41
N GLY A 31 -0.88 -6.65 -2.50
CA GLY A 31 0.29 -6.06 -3.15
C GLY A 31 -0.16 -5.04 -4.20
N LEU A 32 0.53 -3.92 -4.27
CA LEU A 32 0.17 -2.83 -5.18
C LEU A 32 1.14 -2.70 -6.37
N TRP A 33 1.77 -3.79 -6.76
CA TRP A 33 2.68 -3.77 -7.90
C TRP A 33 1.94 -3.57 -9.23
N HIS A 34 0.83 -4.24 -9.43
CA HIS A 34 0.03 -4.13 -10.65
C HIS A 34 -1.29 -3.42 -10.34
N ASN A 35 -1.86 -2.75 -11.34
CA ASN A 35 -3.20 -2.14 -11.30
C ASN A 35 -3.32 -0.85 -10.49
N PHE A 36 -2.21 -0.29 -10.02
CA PHE A 36 -2.24 0.92 -9.18
C PHE A 36 -1.37 2.06 -9.69
N GLY A 37 -0.78 1.92 -10.89
CA GLY A 37 0.00 2.99 -11.53
C GLY A 37 -0.86 3.98 -12.31
N ASP A 38 -0.22 5.01 -12.87
CA ASP A 38 -0.91 6.05 -13.65
C ASP A 38 -1.57 5.52 -14.92
N VAL A 39 -1.13 4.35 -15.42
CA VAL A 39 -1.72 3.73 -16.62
C VAL A 39 -3.02 2.98 -16.29
N ASP A 40 -3.34 2.86 -15.02
CA ASP A 40 -4.51 2.12 -14.56
C ASP A 40 -5.60 3.08 -14.10
N ASP A 41 -6.85 2.61 -14.08
CA ASP A 41 -7.97 3.40 -13.60
C ASP A 41 -7.91 3.58 -12.09
N PHE A 42 -7.80 4.83 -11.63
CA PHE A 42 -7.71 5.16 -10.21
C PHE A 42 -8.93 4.68 -9.41
N GLU A 43 -10.14 4.85 -9.96
CA GLU A 43 -11.36 4.45 -9.25
C GLU A 43 -11.48 2.94 -9.09
N THR A 44 -10.98 2.18 -10.07
CA THR A 44 -10.90 0.73 -9.94
C THR A 44 -9.93 0.32 -8.84
N GLY A 45 -8.75 0.92 -8.80
CA GLY A 45 -7.77 0.69 -7.72
C GLY A 45 -8.34 1.03 -6.35
N ARG A 46 -9.04 2.15 -6.27
CA ARG A 46 -9.71 2.59 -5.04
C ARG A 46 -10.76 1.57 -4.58
N ALA A 47 -11.56 1.07 -5.51
CA ALA A 47 -12.57 0.05 -5.20
C ALA A 47 -11.92 -1.26 -4.71
N ILE A 48 -10.80 -1.67 -5.29
CA ILE A 48 -10.05 -2.85 -4.87
C ILE A 48 -9.55 -2.69 -3.43
N VAL A 49 -8.95 -1.56 -3.10
CA VAL A 49 -8.45 -1.28 -1.75
C VAL A 49 -9.58 -1.29 -0.73
N ARG A 50 -10.70 -0.62 -1.04
CA ARG A 50 -11.87 -0.60 -0.17
C ARG A 50 -12.43 -2.00 0.07
N ARG A 51 -12.54 -2.79 -1.00
CA ARG A 51 -13.05 -4.16 -0.89
C ARG A 51 -12.11 -5.04 -0.07
N ALA A 52 -10.81 -4.91 -0.28
CA ALA A 52 -9.81 -5.63 0.49
C ALA A 52 -9.96 -5.34 2.00
N PHE A 53 -10.07 -4.07 2.36
CA PHE A 53 -10.23 -3.67 3.76
C PHE A 53 -11.56 -4.18 4.34
N ASP A 54 -12.64 -4.11 3.57
CA ASP A 54 -13.93 -4.67 3.98
C ASP A 54 -13.88 -6.18 4.26
N LEU A 55 -12.93 -6.88 3.65
CA LEU A 55 -12.71 -8.31 3.85
C LEU A 55 -11.69 -8.61 4.94
N GLY A 56 -11.13 -7.59 5.59
CA GLY A 56 -10.18 -7.76 6.69
C GLY A 56 -8.72 -7.72 6.27
N VAL A 57 -8.40 -7.34 5.03
CA VAL A 57 -7.02 -7.12 4.61
C VAL A 57 -6.53 -5.81 5.22
N THR A 58 -5.56 -5.90 6.12
CA THR A 58 -4.99 -4.74 6.83
C THR A 58 -3.57 -4.44 6.41
N HIS A 59 -2.95 -5.30 5.60
CA HIS A 59 -1.58 -5.12 5.13
C HIS A 59 -1.56 -4.81 3.64
N PHE A 60 -0.97 -3.67 3.29
CA PHE A 60 -0.82 -3.18 1.92
C PHE A 60 0.67 -3.04 1.62
N ASP A 61 1.15 -3.71 0.58
CA ASP A 61 2.57 -3.76 0.26
C ASP A 61 2.89 -2.99 -1.00
N LEU A 62 3.83 -2.08 -0.88
CA LEU A 62 4.25 -1.16 -1.92
C LEU A 62 5.76 -1.29 -2.18
N ALA A 63 6.26 -0.54 -3.14
CA ALA A 63 7.66 -0.25 -3.32
C ALA A 63 7.80 1.13 -3.96
N ASN A 64 8.96 1.74 -3.78
CA ASN A 64 9.22 3.09 -4.30
C ASN A 64 8.99 3.21 -5.80
N ASN A 65 9.24 2.13 -6.56
CA ASN A 65 9.14 2.15 -8.02
C ASN A 65 7.86 1.49 -8.57
N TYR A 66 6.93 1.07 -7.73
CA TYR A 66 5.68 0.50 -8.25
C TYR A 66 4.90 1.54 -9.05
N GLY A 67 4.39 1.11 -10.18
CA GLY A 67 3.66 1.94 -11.13
C GLY A 67 3.10 1.11 -12.28
N PRO A 68 3.46 1.40 -13.55
CA PRO A 68 4.20 2.56 -14.03
C PRO A 68 3.47 3.89 -13.94
N PRO A 69 4.17 5.02 -13.95
CA PRO A 69 5.63 5.15 -13.83
C PRO A 69 6.10 4.94 -12.38
N PRO A 70 7.42 4.80 -12.15
CA PRO A 70 7.95 4.61 -10.79
C PRO A 70 7.44 5.67 -9.81
N GLY A 71 6.88 5.22 -8.69
CA GLY A 71 6.33 6.10 -7.66
C GLY A 71 4.84 6.34 -7.77
N SER A 72 4.20 6.06 -8.90
CA SER A 72 2.78 6.37 -9.08
C SER A 72 1.86 5.50 -8.21
N ALA A 73 2.25 4.25 -7.93
CA ALA A 73 1.46 3.40 -7.05
C ALA A 73 1.42 3.95 -5.61
N GLU A 74 2.56 4.42 -5.08
CA GLU A 74 2.60 5.06 -3.76
C GLU A 74 1.77 6.35 -3.73
N GLU A 75 1.82 7.15 -4.80
CA GLU A 75 1.02 8.36 -4.92
C GLU A 75 -0.49 8.06 -4.93
N HIS A 76 -0.90 7.07 -5.71
CA HIS A 76 -2.30 6.67 -5.77
C HIS A 76 -2.79 6.10 -4.44
N PHE A 77 -1.99 5.23 -3.82
CA PHE A 77 -2.34 4.69 -2.52
C PHE A 77 -2.41 5.80 -1.46
N GLY A 78 -1.52 6.78 -1.52
CA GLY A 78 -1.55 7.95 -0.65
C GLY A 78 -2.85 8.73 -0.76
N LYS A 79 -3.38 8.90 -1.97
CA LYS A 79 -4.67 9.54 -2.18
C LYS A 79 -5.81 8.72 -1.60
N ILE A 80 -5.80 7.41 -1.81
CA ILE A 80 -6.81 6.50 -1.26
C ILE A 80 -6.75 6.52 0.28
N LEU A 81 -5.55 6.46 0.84
CA LEU A 81 -5.35 6.54 2.28
C LEU A 81 -5.93 7.83 2.86
N LYS A 82 -5.62 8.96 2.24
CA LYS A 82 -6.09 10.26 2.69
C LYS A 82 -7.62 10.39 2.64
N HIS A 83 -8.23 9.92 1.54
CA HIS A 83 -9.65 10.12 1.31
C HIS A 83 -10.52 9.06 1.98
N ASP A 84 -10.07 7.82 2.05
CA ASP A 84 -10.91 6.70 2.48
C ASP A 84 -10.49 6.08 3.80
N LEU A 85 -9.17 5.97 4.07
CA LEU A 85 -8.65 5.15 5.14
C LEU A 85 -8.01 5.93 6.30
N ALA A 86 -7.88 7.25 6.18
CA ALA A 86 -7.23 8.06 7.22
C ALA A 86 -7.79 7.81 8.63
N PRO A 87 -9.11 7.71 8.84
CA PRO A 87 -9.66 7.43 10.17
C PRO A 87 -9.28 6.04 10.71
N TYR A 88 -8.82 5.15 9.84
CA TYR A 88 -8.51 3.75 10.17
C TYR A 88 -7.00 3.46 10.10
N ARG A 89 -6.16 4.51 10.04
CA ARG A 89 -4.71 4.35 9.84
C ARG A 89 -4.06 3.41 10.86
N ASP A 90 -4.50 3.47 12.12
CA ASP A 90 -3.95 2.63 13.17
C ASP A 90 -4.31 1.14 13.03
N GLU A 91 -5.28 0.82 12.20
CA GLU A 91 -5.65 -0.56 11.89
C GLU A 91 -4.82 -1.14 10.75
N LEU A 92 -4.03 -0.32 10.07
CA LEU A 92 -3.32 -0.71 8.84
C LEU A 92 -1.83 -0.90 9.08
N ILE A 93 -1.28 -1.86 8.35
CA ILE A 93 0.16 -2.05 8.20
C ILE A 93 0.48 -1.72 6.74
N ILE A 94 1.34 -0.74 6.54
CA ILE A 94 1.76 -0.33 5.20
C ILE A 94 3.26 -0.60 5.11
N SER A 95 3.64 -1.46 4.18
CA SER A 95 5.05 -1.75 3.92
C SER A 95 5.46 -1.21 2.56
N THR A 96 6.68 -0.72 2.48
CA THR A 96 7.26 -0.28 1.21
C THR A 96 8.74 -0.65 1.18
N LYS A 97 9.37 -0.42 0.05
CA LYS A 97 10.76 -0.81 -0.22
C LYS A 97 11.48 0.37 -0.84
N ALA A 98 12.75 0.49 -0.54
CA ALA A 98 13.65 1.44 -1.17
C ALA A 98 14.66 0.70 -2.04
N GLY A 99 15.32 1.41 -2.95
CA GLY A 99 16.43 0.87 -3.70
C GLY A 99 16.13 0.45 -5.14
N TYR A 100 14.89 0.47 -5.54
CA TYR A 100 14.53 0.17 -6.94
C TYR A 100 14.67 1.41 -7.83
N LEU A 101 14.78 1.17 -9.14
CA LEU A 101 15.02 2.22 -10.13
C LEU A 101 13.90 3.27 -10.12
N MET A 102 14.27 4.54 -9.94
CA MET A 102 13.35 5.68 -9.94
C MET A 102 13.60 6.66 -11.09
N TRP A 103 14.87 6.85 -11.46
CA TRP A 103 15.26 7.75 -12.56
C TRP A 103 16.58 7.26 -13.18
N PRO A 104 16.87 7.61 -14.44
CA PRO A 104 18.14 7.22 -15.05
C PRO A 104 19.32 7.93 -14.41
N GLY A 105 20.47 7.23 -14.37
CA GLY A 105 21.71 7.77 -13.84
C GLY A 105 22.23 7.02 -12.63
N PRO A 106 23.40 7.42 -12.11
CA PRO A 106 24.11 6.62 -11.09
C PRO A 106 23.46 6.64 -9.71
N TYR A 107 22.51 7.52 -9.47
CA TYR A 107 21.86 7.64 -8.15
C TYR A 107 20.38 7.27 -8.17
N GLY A 108 19.88 6.76 -9.29
CA GLY A 108 18.45 6.50 -9.49
C GLY A 108 17.98 5.17 -8.96
N GLU A 109 18.88 4.33 -8.46
CA GLU A 109 18.55 3.01 -7.93
C GLU A 109 19.49 2.60 -6.80
N TRP A 110 19.10 1.53 -6.09
CA TRP A 110 19.80 0.95 -4.94
C TRP A 110 19.87 1.90 -3.74
N GLY A 111 20.63 1.53 -2.74
CA GLY A 111 20.59 2.15 -1.42
C GLY A 111 21.41 3.42 -1.25
N THR A 112 21.46 4.29 -2.22
CA THR A 112 22.12 5.58 -2.06
C THR A 112 21.28 6.51 -1.18
N ARG A 113 21.94 7.46 -0.53
CA ARG A 113 21.23 8.48 0.25
C ARG A 113 20.30 9.33 -0.62
N LYS A 114 20.70 9.56 -1.87
CA LYS A 114 19.90 10.34 -2.83
C LYS A 114 18.67 9.55 -3.27
N ASP A 115 18.81 8.25 -3.52
CA ASP A 115 17.68 7.38 -3.88
C ASP A 115 16.67 7.27 -2.73
N ARG A 116 17.15 7.14 -1.49
CA ARG A 116 16.27 6.94 -0.34
C ARG A 116 15.21 8.00 -0.16
N LYS A 117 15.45 9.22 -0.58
CA LYS A 117 14.45 10.29 -0.48
C LYS A 117 13.23 10.08 -1.38
N SER A 118 13.32 9.16 -2.34
CA SER A 118 12.20 8.82 -3.22
C SER A 118 11.13 7.99 -2.51
N VAL A 119 11.40 7.52 -1.30
CA VAL A 119 10.50 6.64 -0.53
C VAL A 119 9.62 7.44 0.45
N VAL A 120 9.77 8.71 0.50
CA VAL A 120 9.05 9.55 1.48
C VAL A 120 7.64 9.90 1.01
#